data_92ae544f3aad1b9e3beaf76e0a985179
#
_entry.id   92ae544f3aad1b9e3beaf76e0a985179
#
_cell.length_a   1.000
_cell.length_b   1.000
_cell.length_c   1.000
_cell.angle_alpha   90.00
_cell.angle_beta   90.00
_cell.angle_gamma   90.00
#
_symmetry.space_group_name_H-M   'P 1'
#
loop_
_entity.id
_entity.type
_entity.pdbx_description
1 polymer ?
#
loop_
_entity_poly.entity_id
_entity_poly.type
_entity_poly.pdbx_seq_one_letter_code
_entity_poly.pdbx_strand_id
1 'polypeptide(L)'
;MASYPLIGKKTVYIDDLVISPDYVQDEAGTITLTPGTTEVASQSGTINVPNGSYEEMSFELNIICPSVRYLGMLFPELYHNAKFKRVISGSLSETGQVRFGGNECVSNIPRDIIIHNVCDGHSSAQDFRIPQSLISAGGEFTVSLSDPFVVKLSGSMTPGANGAVVMGELDLDTPSYYDEDSGTIKTENVQVTALTASPANISGAIGDHVTVNVVASPNGATGTITATVAETAKAVATDNGDGTWDIQFKQTGSGTVTFKAGAVQTVVKFNSANEQA
;
A
#
# COMPACT_ATOMS: atom_id res chain seq x y z
N MET A 1 -26.35 -11.42 3.18
CA MET A 1 -25.06 -10.94 3.74
C MET A 1 -25.34 -10.51 5.16
N ALA A 2 -24.62 -11.05 6.13
CA ALA A 2 -24.72 -10.57 7.51
C ALA A 2 -23.97 -9.23 7.57
N SER A 3 -24.68 -8.16 7.91
CA SER A 3 -24.07 -6.87 8.17
C SER A 3 -23.43 -6.94 9.55
N TYR A 4 -22.11 -7.00 9.62
CA TYR A 4 -21.39 -6.88 10.87
C TYR A 4 -21.20 -5.40 11.19
N PRO A 5 -21.45 -4.97 12.44
CA PRO A 5 -21.19 -3.59 12.84
C PRO A 5 -19.68 -3.31 12.77
N LEU A 6 -19.30 -2.08 12.41
CA LEU A 6 -17.91 -1.57 12.40
C LEU A 6 -17.33 -1.44 13.84
N ILE A 7 -17.59 -2.45 14.68
CA ILE A 7 -17.18 -2.50 16.09
C ILE A 7 -16.00 -3.45 16.20
N GLY A 8 -14.99 -3.08 16.96
CA GLY A 8 -13.86 -3.95 17.26
C GLY A 8 -12.53 -3.22 17.22
N LYS A 9 -11.48 -3.95 17.56
CA LYS A 9 -10.10 -3.45 17.51
C LYS A 9 -9.73 -3.02 16.10
N LYS A 10 -8.97 -1.93 16.00
CA LYS A 10 -8.51 -1.37 14.73
C LYS A 10 -7.00 -1.45 14.63
N THR A 11 -6.51 -1.84 13.46
CA THR A 11 -5.12 -1.62 13.05
C THR A 11 -5.11 -0.37 12.17
N VAL A 12 -4.19 0.54 12.42
CA VAL A 12 -4.02 1.73 11.59
C VAL A 12 -2.70 1.62 10.84
N TYR A 13 -2.76 1.81 9.54
CA TYR A 13 -1.58 1.89 8.67
C TYR A 13 -1.40 3.35 8.27
N ILE A 14 -0.19 3.87 8.36
CA ILE A 14 0.18 5.19 7.87
C ILE A 14 1.39 4.99 6.95
N ASP A 15 1.18 4.97 5.65
CA ASP A 15 2.13 4.47 4.66
C ASP A 15 2.64 3.07 5.06
N ASP A 16 3.95 2.91 5.29
CA ASP A 16 4.57 1.64 5.71
C ASP A 16 4.55 1.42 7.23
N LEU A 17 4.06 2.39 8.01
CA LEU A 17 4.00 2.27 9.46
C LEU A 17 2.73 1.56 9.88
N VAL A 18 2.88 0.43 10.57
CA VAL A 18 1.76 -0.32 11.16
C VAL A 18 1.61 0.03 12.63
N ILE A 19 0.40 0.45 12.99
CA ILE A 19 0.01 0.74 14.36
C ILE A 19 -0.89 -0.40 14.83
N SER A 20 -0.33 -1.27 15.68
CA SER A 20 -1.05 -2.41 16.25
C SER A 20 -2.30 -1.94 17.01
N PRO A 21 -3.35 -2.78 17.08
CA PRO A 21 -4.55 -2.50 17.86
C PRO A 21 -4.30 -2.13 19.32
N ASP A 22 -3.23 -2.63 19.91
CA ASP A 22 -2.86 -2.31 21.31
C ASP A 22 -2.37 -0.86 21.48
N TYR A 23 -2.02 -0.19 20.37
CA TYR A 23 -1.60 1.22 20.35
C TYR A 23 -2.66 2.15 19.76
N VAL A 24 -3.85 1.65 19.49
CA VAL A 24 -5.00 2.46 19.08
C VAL A 24 -5.95 2.56 20.27
N GLN A 25 -6.33 3.78 20.65
CA GLN A 25 -7.25 3.99 21.77
C GLN A 25 -8.66 3.47 21.44
N ASP A 26 -9.48 3.18 22.45
CA ASP A 26 -10.86 2.66 22.26
C ASP A 26 -11.70 3.57 21.33
N GLU A 27 -11.55 4.88 21.47
CA GLU A 27 -12.03 5.85 20.50
C GLU A 27 -10.92 6.10 19.48
N ALA A 28 -10.80 5.19 18.51
CA ALA A 28 -9.70 5.17 17.55
C ALA A 28 -9.54 6.48 16.78
N GLY A 29 -10.63 7.17 16.49
CA GLY A 29 -10.60 8.46 15.83
C GLY A 29 -11.93 8.89 15.25
N THR A 30 -11.92 10.05 14.61
CA THR A 30 -13.08 10.67 13.95
C THR A 30 -12.69 11.12 12.56
N ILE A 31 -13.56 10.85 11.60
CA ILE A 31 -13.48 11.37 10.22
C ILE A 31 -14.64 12.34 10.05
N THR A 32 -14.34 13.59 9.73
CA THR A 32 -15.32 14.65 9.53
C THR A 32 -15.41 15.04 8.07
N LEU A 33 -16.59 14.89 7.49
CA LEU A 33 -16.90 15.33 6.13
C LEU A 33 -18.12 16.25 6.21
N THR A 34 -17.92 17.55 6.12
CA THR A 34 -18.99 18.56 6.16
C THR A 34 -19.35 18.96 4.74
N PRO A 35 -20.56 18.62 4.24
CA PRO A 35 -20.97 19.00 2.89
C PRO A 35 -21.07 20.53 2.77
N GLY A 36 -20.56 21.05 1.67
CA GLY A 36 -20.73 22.46 1.31
C GLY A 36 -22.14 22.73 0.81
N THR A 37 -22.65 23.89 1.17
CA THR A 37 -23.98 24.36 0.78
C THR A 37 -23.90 25.70 0.07
N THR A 38 -24.86 25.92 -0.82
CA THR A 38 -25.08 27.22 -1.44
C THR A 38 -26.45 27.74 -1.04
N GLU A 39 -26.49 28.98 -0.61
CA GLU A 39 -27.75 29.66 -0.31
C GLU A 39 -28.50 29.99 -1.60
N VAL A 40 -29.73 29.55 -1.69
CA VAL A 40 -30.65 29.86 -2.80
C VAL A 40 -31.84 30.64 -2.25
N ALA A 41 -32.05 31.82 -2.76
CA ALA A 41 -33.23 32.62 -2.42
C ALA A 41 -34.49 31.98 -3.00
N SER A 42 -35.50 31.77 -2.17
CA SER A 42 -36.82 31.30 -2.56
C SER A 42 -37.89 32.31 -2.15
N GLN A 43 -39.11 32.14 -2.65
CA GLN A 43 -40.24 33.02 -2.24
C GLN A 43 -40.59 32.94 -0.75
N SER A 44 -40.16 31.82 -0.09
CA SER A 44 -40.41 31.58 1.33
C SER A 44 -39.21 31.92 2.23
N GLY A 45 -38.12 32.46 1.66
CA GLY A 45 -36.87 32.72 2.38
C GLY A 45 -35.67 32.07 1.71
N THR A 46 -34.54 32.07 2.39
CA THR A 46 -33.30 31.45 1.93
C THR A 46 -33.28 29.94 2.30
N ILE A 47 -32.93 29.10 1.35
CA ILE A 47 -32.73 27.69 1.57
C ILE A 47 -31.28 27.29 1.23
N ASN A 48 -30.68 26.42 2.04
CA ASN A 48 -29.36 25.89 1.81
C ASN A 48 -29.45 24.62 0.97
N VAL A 49 -28.82 24.61 -0.17
CA VAL A 49 -28.79 23.49 -1.11
C VAL A 49 -27.39 22.91 -1.17
N PRO A 50 -27.18 21.58 -1.02
CA PRO A 50 -25.87 20.97 -1.20
C PRO A 50 -25.30 21.29 -2.59
N ASN A 51 -24.05 21.75 -2.66
CA ASN A 51 -23.41 22.18 -3.89
C ASN A 51 -22.41 21.15 -4.45
N GLY A 52 -22.34 19.96 -3.85
CA GLY A 52 -21.43 18.88 -4.26
C GLY A 52 -19.98 19.05 -3.82
N SER A 53 -19.67 20.13 -3.08
CA SER A 53 -18.37 20.32 -2.44
C SER A 53 -18.39 19.92 -0.96
N TYR A 54 -17.24 19.95 -0.32
CA TYR A 54 -17.11 19.82 1.13
C TYR A 54 -16.46 21.08 1.70
N GLU A 55 -17.01 21.60 2.79
CA GLU A 55 -16.46 22.74 3.52
C GLU A 55 -15.33 22.32 4.45
N GLU A 56 -15.46 21.12 5.03
CA GLU A 56 -14.46 20.55 5.90
C GLU A 56 -14.25 19.07 5.56
N MET A 57 -12.99 18.68 5.48
CA MET A 57 -12.55 17.30 5.35
C MET A 57 -11.36 17.12 6.29
N SER A 58 -11.61 16.59 7.46
CA SER A 58 -10.61 16.42 8.52
C SER A 58 -10.71 15.05 9.17
N PHE A 59 -9.61 14.62 9.79
CA PHE A 59 -9.57 13.42 10.59
C PHE A 59 -8.81 13.65 11.88
N GLU A 60 -9.12 12.84 12.88
CA GLU A 60 -8.42 12.72 14.15
C GLU A 60 -8.23 11.25 14.47
N LEU A 61 -7.04 10.86 14.91
CA LEU A 61 -6.70 9.52 15.34
C LEU A 61 -6.00 9.58 16.70
N ASN A 62 -6.44 8.75 17.64
CA ASN A 62 -5.90 8.68 18.98
C ASN A 62 -4.96 7.47 19.11
N ILE A 63 -3.67 7.74 19.17
CA ILE A 63 -2.63 6.70 19.15
C ILE A 63 -1.86 6.70 20.46
N ILE A 64 -1.76 5.54 21.09
CA ILE A 64 -0.90 5.31 22.24
C ILE A 64 0.54 5.22 21.76
N CYS A 65 1.38 6.14 22.25
CA CYS A 65 2.77 6.21 21.83
C CYS A 65 3.70 5.59 22.88
N PRO A 66 4.26 4.39 22.64
CA PRO A 66 5.06 3.69 23.65
C PRO A 66 6.47 4.25 23.81
N SER A 67 6.98 5.02 22.83
CA SER A 67 8.34 5.54 22.87
C SER A 67 8.56 6.75 21.98
N VAL A 68 9.63 7.53 22.27
CA VAL A 68 10.07 8.64 21.42
C VAL A 68 10.44 8.18 20.02
N ARG A 69 10.97 6.97 19.87
CA ARG A 69 11.28 6.39 18.56
C ARG A 69 10.02 6.17 17.74
N TYR A 70 8.97 5.67 18.37
CA TYR A 70 7.68 5.46 17.72
C TYR A 70 7.05 6.79 17.27
N LEU A 71 7.12 7.81 18.14
CA LEU A 71 6.72 9.17 17.80
C LEU A 71 7.54 9.73 16.61
N GLY A 72 8.83 9.40 16.52
CA GLY A 72 9.67 9.74 15.39
C GLY A 72 9.31 9.03 14.10
N MET A 73 8.67 7.86 14.14
CA MET A 73 8.14 7.18 12.96
C MET A 73 6.84 7.85 12.47
N LEU A 74 6.03 8.38 13.41
CA LEU A 74 4.85 9.17 13.07
C LEU A 74 5.20 10.53 12.46
N PHE A 75 6.27 11.15 12.97
CA PHE A 75 6.74 12.49 12.56
C PHE A 75 8.25 12.45 12.21
N PRO A 76 8.61 11.81 11.09
CA PRO A 76 10.02 11.65 10.73
C PRO A 76 10.75 12.97 10.51
N GLU A 77 10.06 14.01 10.07
CA GLU A 77 10.63 15.34 9.85
C GLU A 77 11.07 16.04 11.16
N LEU A 78 10.41 15.68 12.26
CA LEU A 78 10.68 16.25 13.59
C LEU A 78 11.64 15.40 14.39
N TYR A 79 12.04 14.23 13.88
CA TYR A 79 12.91 13.31 14.58
C TYR A 79 14.38 13.65 14.36
N HIS A 80 15.10 13.86 15.44
CA HIS A 80 16.52 14.12 15.45
C HIS A 80 17.28 13.05 16.22
N ASN A 81 18.29 12.48 15.61
CA ASN A 81 19.26 11.66 16.30
C ASN A 81 20.10 12.56 17.22
N ALA A 82 19.60 12.79 18.41
CA ALA A 82 20.37 13.53 19.39
C ALA A 82 21.45 12.64 19.98
N LYS A 83 22.70 13.03 19.83
CA LYS A 83 23.82 12.44 20.58
C LYS A 83 23.78 12.89 22.04
N PHE A 84 22.66 12.67 22.70
CA PHE A 84 22.56 12.86 24.14
C PHE A 84 23.18 11.64 24.82
N LYS A 85 24.36 11.84 25.35
CA LYS A 85 24.95 10.89 26.28
C LYS A 85 24.31 11.12 27.65
N ARG A 86 23.20 10.48 27.91
CA ARG A 86 22.65 10.44 29.26
C ARG A 86 23.23 9.23 29.99
N VAL A 87 23.89 9.48 31.13
CA VAL A 87 24.32 8.41 31.98
C VAL A 87 23.14 7.93 32.81
N ILE A 88 22.60 6.75 32.48
CA ILE A 88 21.63 6.04 33.30
C ILE A 88 22.34 4.78 33.75
N SER A 89 22.44 4.60 35.05
CA SER A 89 23.08 3.42 35.67
C SER A 89 24.51 3.12 35.17
N GLY A 90 25.30 4.17 34.89
CA GLY A 90 26.68 4.02 34.45
C GLY A 90 26.88 3.72 32.97
N SER A 91 25.82 3.58 32.21
CA SER A 91 25.86 3.33 30.75
C SER A 91 25.49 4.58 29.97
N LEU A 92 26.21 4.82 28.85
CA LEU A 92 25.87 5.87 27.90
C LEU A 92 24.77 5.33 26.95
N SER A 93 23.62 6.00 26.90
CA SER A 93 22.52 5.68 25.98
C SER A 93 22.40 6.78 24.94
N GLU A 94 22.40 6.40 23.66
CA GLU A 94 22.02 7.29 22.56
C GLU A 94 20.51 7.23 22.38
N THR A 95 19.84 8.35 22.55
CA THR A 95 18.39 8.46 22.38
C THR A 95 18.07 9.50 21.34
N GLY A 96 17.11 9.21 20.45
CA GLY A 96 16.52 10.20 19.58
C GLY A 96 15.63 11.18 20.34
N GLN A 97 15.32 12.29 19.72
CA GLN A 97 14.34 13.27 20.22
C GLN A 97 13.41 13.72 19.10
N VAL A 98 12.18 14.01 19.43
CA VAL A 98 11.22 14.67 18.54
C VAL A 98 11.02 16.10 19.04
N ARG A 99 11.09 17.07 18.13
CA ARG A 99 10.98 18.49 18.43
C ARG A 99 9.69 19.04 17.82
N PHE A 100 8.80 19.53 18.67
CA PHE A 100 7.59 20.23 18.24
C PHE A 100 7.75 21.74 18.46
N GLY A 101 7.13 22.55 17.60
CA GLY A 101 7.13 24.00 17.73
C GLY A 101 8.45 24.70 17.37
N GLY A 102 9.36 24.02 16.67
CA GLY A 102 10.57 24.61 16.09
C GLY A 102 10.26 25.40 14.80
N ASN A 103 11.30 26.05 14.26
CA ASN A 103 11.22 26.72 12.95
C ASN A 103 11.49 25.77 11.77
N GLU A 104 11.30 24.48 11.99
CA GLU A 104 11.55 23.45 10.99
C GLU A 104 10.39 23.43 10.00
N CYS A 105 10.70 23.37 8.71
CA CYS A 105 9.70 23.17 7.69
C CYS A 105 9.15 21.74 7.81
N VAL A 106 7.92 21.60 8.24
CA VAL A 106 7.21 20.33 8.18
C VAL A 106 6.85 20.08 6.72
N SER A 107 7.25 18.94 6.21
CA SER A 107 6.92 18.54 4.84
C SER A 107 5.41 18.28 4.75
N ASN A 108 4.74 18.98 3.83
CA ASN A 108 3.34 18.72 3.49
C ASN A 108 3.26 17.57 2.48
N ILE A 109 3.89 16.45 2.78
CA ILE A 109 3.80 15.24 1.96
C ILE A 109 2.48 14.54 2.33
N PRO A 110 1.57 14.34 1.38
CA PRO A 110 0.37 13.57 1.64
C PRO A 110 0.73 12.13 2.01
N ARG A 111 0.05 11.59 3.01
CA ARG A 111 0.23 10.23 3.50
C ARG A 111 -1.04 9.41 3.29
N ASP A 112 -0.87 8.14 3.07
CA ASP A 112 -1.96 7.18 2.96
C ASP A 112 -2.27 6.59 4.34
N ILE A 113 -3.52 6.74 4.79
CA ILE A 113 -3.97 6.17 6.05
C ILE A 113 -5.02 5.10 5.76
N ILE A 114 -4.82 3.91 6.30
CA ILE A 114 -5.80 2.83 6.25
C ILE A 114 -6.18 2.45 7.68
N ILE A 115 -7.47 2.36 7.96
CA ILE A 115 -8.01 1.90 9.23
C ILE A 115 -8.71 0.57 8.98
N HIS A 116 -8.07 -0.51 9.44
CA HIS A 116 -8.52 -1.88 9.25
C HIS A 116 -9.22 -2.42 10.50
N ASN A 117 -10.31 -3.17 10.31
CA ASN A 117 -11.00 -3.83 11.40
C ASN A 117 -10.44 -5.25 11.60
N VAL A 118 -9.74 -5.47 12.71
CA VAL A 118 -9.12 -6.77 13.04
C VAL A 118 -10.11 -7.93 13.06
N CYS A 119 -11.37 -7.67 13.42
CA CYS A 119 -12.40 -8.71 13.43
C CYS A 119 -12.79 -9.25 12.06
N ASP A 120 -12.41 -8.54 10.99
CA ASP A 120 -12.68 -8.96 9.60
C ASP A 120 -11.57 -9.87 9.04
N GLY A 121 -10.55 -10.17 9.84
CA GLY A 121 -9.41 -10.99 9.43
C GLY A 121 -8.61 -10.29 8.33
N HIS A 122 -8.57 -10.87 7.14
CA HIS A 122 -7.86 -10.32 5.99
C HIS A 122 -8.78 -9.59 4.99
N SER A 123 -10.07 -9.42 5.33
CA SER A 123 -11.01 -8.73 4.46
C SER A 123 -10.91 -7.23 4.61
N SER A 124 -10.75 -6.50 3.52
CA SER A 124 -10.78 -5.04 3.47
C SER A 124 -12.21 -4.48 3.29
N ALA A 125 -13.23 -5.33 3.31
CA ALA A 125 -14.61 -4.94 3.00
C ALA A 125 -15.20 -3.84 3.90
N GLN A 126 -14.60 -3.63 5.07
CA GLN A 126 -14.99 -2.60 6.04
C GLN A 126 -13.86 -1.61 6.37
N ASP A 127 -12.82 -1.58 5.56
CA ASP A 127 -11.70 -0.68 5.76
C ASP A 127 -12.05 0.75 5.36
N PHE A 128 -11.40 1.70 6.04
CA PHE A 128 -11.39 3.10 5.66
C PHE A 128 -10.00 3.46 5.15
N ARG A 129 -9.93 4.05 3.97
CA ARG A 129 -8.69 4.60 3.42
C ARG A 129 -8.82 6.10 3.20
N ILE A 130 -7.82 6.84 3.65
CA ILE A 130 -7.64 8.27 3.41
C ILE A 130 -6.37 8.42 2.56
N PRO A 131 -6.47 8.42 1.22
CA PRO A 131 -5.32 8.27 0.33
C PRO A 131 -4.40 9.49 0.28
N GLN A 132 -4.90 10.66 0.64
CA GLN A 132 -4.14 11.91 0.60
C GLN A 132 -4.41 12.72 1.87
N SER A 133 -3.84 12.26 2.99
CA SER A 133 -3.96 12.93 4.27
C SER A 133 -2.72 13.79 4.54
N LEU A 134 -2.95 15.04 4.94
CA LEU A 134 -1.90 15.93 5.45
C LEU A 134 -1.95 15.89 6.97
N ILE A 135 -1.03 15.16 7.59
CA ILE A 135 -0.95 15.02 9.04
C ILE A 135 -0.31 16.29 9.62
N SER A 136 -0.99 16.94 10.54
CA SER A 136 -0.44 18.07 11.26
C SER A 136 0.58 17.59 12.29
N ALA A 137 1.77 18.17 12.26
CA ALA A 137 2.81 17.94 13.26
C ALA A 137 2.50 18.71 14.54
N GLY A 138 1.45 18.34 15.20
CA GLY A 138 0.99 18.94 16.44
C GLY A 138 -0.14 18.12 17.01
N GLY A 139 -0.47 18.34 18.24
CA GLY A 139 -1.55 17.61 18.88
C GLY A 139 -1.60 17.95 20.36
N GLU A 140 -2.61 17.43 20.99
CA GLU A 140 -2.73 17.46 22.44
C GLU A 140 -1.91 16.31 23.02
N PHE A 141 -0.96 16.64 23.89
CA PHE A 141 -0.13 15.66 24.58
C PHE A 141 -0.56 15.61 26.04
N THR A 142 -1.17 14.51 26.44
CA THR A 142 -1.51 14.29 27.86
C THR A 142 -0.38 13.52 28.52
N VAL A 143 0.25 14.11 29.53
CA VAL A 143 1.26 13.46 30.36
C VAL A 143 0.61 13.13 31.72
N SER A 144 0.38 11.85 31.96
CA SER A 144 -0.18 11.31 33.20
C SER A 144 0.77 10.32 33.82
N LEU A 145 0.68 10.13 35.14
CA LEU A 145 1.44 9.10 35.86
C LEU A 145 0.77 7.72 35.75
N SER A 146 -0.52 7.69 35.47
CA SER A 146 -1.34 6.47 35.46
C SER A 146 -1.77 6.06 34.04
N ASP A 147 -1.83 7.02 33.12
CA ASP A 147 -2.37 6.78 31.77
C ASP A 147 -1.25 6.71 30.74
N PRO A 148 -1.43 5.92 29.68
CA PRO A 148 -0.46 5.86 28.61
C PRO A 148 -0.34 7.23 27.90
N PHE A 149 0.83 7.50 27.33
CA PHE A 149 1.04 8.70 26.52
C PHE A 149 0.27 8.58 25.22
N VAL A 150 -0.78 9.37 25.06
CA VAL A 150 -1.62 9.41 23.86
C VAL A 150 -1.25 10.60 22.99
N VAL A 151 -1.06 10.34 21.71
CA VAL A 151 -0.87 11.35 20.68
C VAL A 151 -2.13 11.43 19.85
N LYS A 152 -2.73 12.59 19.78
CA LYS A 152 -3.85 12.89 18.91
C LYS A 152 -3.28 13.37 17.57
N LEU A 153 -3.32 12.49 16.57
CA LEU A 153 -2.99 12.86 15.20
C LEU A 153 -4.20 13.53 14.57
N SER A 154 -4.03 14.73 14.08
CA SER A 154 -5.07 15.43 13.33
C SER A 154 -4.54 15.86 11.98
N GLY A 155 -5.42 15.98 11.02
CA GLY A 155 -5.03 16.41 9.69
C GLY A 155 -6.21 16.74 8.79
N SER A 156 -5.88 17.28 7.63
CA SER A 156 -6.82 17.53 6.55
C SER A 156 -6.71 16.42 5.50
N MET A 157 -7.79 16.20 4.79
CA MET A 157 -7.87 15.27 3.68
C MET A 157 -8.00 16.02 2.37
N THR A 158 -7.29 15.58 1.34
CA THR A 158 -7.43 16.13 -0.01
C THR A 158 -8.13 15.10 -0.90
N PRO A 159 -9.19 15.47 -1.63
CA PRO A 159 -9.85 14.53 -2.51
C PRO A 159 -8.92 14.12 -3.66
N GLY A 160 -8.70 12.81 -3.77
CA GLY A 160 -8.05 12.19 -4.91
C GLY A 160 -9.06 11.80 -6.00
N ALA A 161 -8.61 11.02 -6.98
CA ALA A 161 -9.46 10.53 -8.07
C ALA A 161 -10.68 9.71 -7.58
N ASN A 162 -10.52 9.01 -6.44
CA ASN A 162 -11.55 8.16 -5.84
C ASN A 162 -12.22 8.80 -4.62
N GLY A 163 -12.05 10.11 -4.41
CA GLY A 163 -12.59 10.84 -3.26
C GLY A 163 -11.55 11.11 -2.17
N ALA A 164 -11.98 11.74 -1.08
CA ALA A 164 -11.14 12.02 0.09
C ALA A 164 -11.05 10.84 1.05
N VAL A 165 -12.13 10.05 1.14
CA VAL A 165 -12.23 8.84 1.94
C VAL A 165 -12.86 7.74 1.09
N VAL A 166 -12.25 6.58 1.10
CA VAL A 166 -12.78 5.37 0.50
C VAL A 166 -13.16 4.41 1.62
N MET A 167 -14.36 3.86 1.55
CA MET A 167 -14.85 2.87 2.51
C MET A 167 -15.27 1.61 1.77
N GLY A 168 -14.80 0.48 2.24
CA GLY A 168 -15.08 -0.82 1.63
C GLY A 168 -13.82 -1.45 1.06
N GLU A 169 -13.99 -2.40 0.14
CA GLU A 169 -12.87 -3.09 -0.48
C GLU A 169 -11.92 -2.08 -1.14
N LEU A 170 -10.68 -2.12 -0.69
CA LEU A 170 -9.63 -1.29 -1.23
C LEU A 170 -9.04 -2.00 -2.44
N ASP A 171 -8.98 -1.30 -3.57
CA ASP A 171 -8.26 -1.76 -4.74
C ASP A 171 -6.75 -1.59 -4.47
N LEU A 172 -6.18 -2.58 -3.82
CA LEU A 172 -4.75 -2.63 -3.52
C LEU A 172 -4.06 -3.43 -4.62
N ASP A 173 -3.03 -2.84 -5.21
CA ASP A 173 -2.21 -3.52 -6.23
C ASP A 173 -1.61 -4.84 -5.72
N THR A 174 -1.39 -4.92 -4.42
CA THR A 174 -0.89 -6.13 -3.75
C THR A 174 -1.62 -6.31 -2.44
N PRO A 175 -2.43 -7.37 -2.30
CA PRO A 175 -3.08 -7.69 -1.03
C PRO A 175 -2.03 -7.91 0.05
N SER A 176 -2.12 -7.14 1.12
CA SER A 176 -1.25 -7.27 2.27
C SER A 176 -2.07 -7.28 3.55
N TYR A 177 -1.61 -8.02 4.53
CA TYR A 177 -2.25 -8.09 5.83
C TYR A 177 -1.22 -7.96 6.95
N TYR A 178 -1.67 -7.48 8.09
CA TYR A 178 -0.86 -7.44 9.29
C TYR A 178 -0.91 -8.81 9.98
N ASP A 179 0.27 -9.42 10.14
CA ASP A 179 0.42 -10.65 10.89
C ASP A 179 0.71 -10.30 12.36
N GLU A 180 -0.26 -10.55 13.22
CA GLU A 180 -0.18 -10.23 14.66
C GLU A 180 0.93 -11.02 15.36
N ASP A 181 1.21 -12.25 14.93
CA ASP A 181 2.22 -13.11 15.55
C ASP A 181 3.65 -12.60 15.28
N SER A 182 3.91 -12.08 14.09
CA SER A 182 5.23 -11.57 13.71
C SER A 182 5.35 -10.04 13.84
N GLY A 183 4.25 -9.32 14.00
CA GLY A 183 4.22 -7.86 14.04
C GLY A 183 4.65 -7.19 12.74
N THR A 184 4.49 -7.87 11.61
CA THR A 184 4.92 -7.39 10.30
C THR A 184 3.79 -7.41 9.28
N ILE A 185 3.89 -6.55 8.26
CA ILE A 185 3.02 -6.65 7.09
C ILE A 185 3.49 -7.83 6.25
N LYS A 186 2.59 -8.76 6.00
CA LYS A 186 2.79 -9.87 5.06
C LYS A 186 2.00 -9.61 3.80
N THR A 187 2.62 -9.84 2.67
CA THR A 187 1.93 -9.88 1.40
C THR A 187 1.13 -11.18 1.32
N GLU A 188 -0.14 -11.11 1.00
CA GLU A 188 -0.94 -12.30 0.79
C GLU A 188 -0.38 -13.06 -0.42
N ASN A 189 -0.20 -14.37 -0.26
CA ASN A 189 0.31 -15.23 -1.32
C ASN A 189 -0.85 -15.51 -2.30
N VAL A 190 -1.18 -14.54 -3.13
CA VAL A 190 -2.23 -14.68 -4.13
C VAL A 190 -1.74 -15.68 -5.18
N GLN A 191 -2.38 -16.83 -5.22
CA GLN A 191 -2.00 -17.88 -6.18
C GLN A 191 -2.30 -17.43 -7.61
N VAL A 192 -1.36 -17.73 -8.50
CA VAL A 192 -1.58 -17.55 -9.94
C VAL A 192 -2.70 -18.49 -10.38
N THR A 193 -3.78 -17.93 -10.93
CA THR A 193 -4.91 -18.69 -11.48
C THR A 193 -4.90 -18.77 -13.00
N ALA A 194 -4.20 -17.84 -13.65
CA ALA A 194 -3.99 -17.85 -15.10
C ALA A 194 -2.65 -17.21 -15.47
N LEU A 195 -2.06 -17.65 -16.58
CA LEU A 195 -0.92 -17.02 -17.24
C LEU A 195 -1.30 -16.66 -18.67
N THR A 196 -0.96 -15.45 -19.10
CA THR A 196 -1.09 -15.02 -20.50
C THR A 196 0.28 -14.60 -21.01
N ALA A 197 0.60 -15.03 -22.24
CA ALA A 197 1.84 -14.64 -22.90
C ALA A 197 1.52 -13.90 -24.22
N SER A 198 2.17 -12.79 -24.45
CA SER A 198 1.99 -11.97 -25.64
C SER A 198 3.34 -11.52 -26.19
N PRO A 199 3.60 -11.78 -27.51
CA PRO A 199 2.78 -12.51 -28.46
C PRO A 199 2.78 -14.03 -28.21
N ALA A 200 1.67 -14.71 -28.54
CA ALA A 200 1.54 -16.16 -28.38
C ALA A 200 2.25 -16.96 -29.50
N ASN A 201 2.57 -16.31 -30.62
CA ASN A 201 3.34 -16.88 -31.72
C ASN A 201 4.44 -15.90 -32.10
N ILE A 202 5.66 -16.39 -32.19
CA ILE A 202 6.85 -15.62 -32.53
C ILE A 202 7.60 -16.25 -33.69
N SER A 203 8.28 -15.42 -34.49
CA SER A 203 9.12 -15.91 -35.60
C SER A 203 10.29 -14.94 -35.80
N GLY A 204 11.39 -15.44 -36.35
CA GLY A 204 12.58 -14.68 -36.68
C GLY A 204 13.67 -15.51 -37.30
N ALA A 205 14.81 -14.88 -37.61
CA ALA A 205 16.00 -15.56 -38.11
C ALA A 205 16.84 -16.13 -36.95
N ILE A 206 17.81 -16.98 -37.29
CA ILE A 206 18.80 -17.44 -36.32
C ILE A 206 19.59 -16.24 -35.81
N GLY A 207 19.73 -16.11 -34.48
CA GLY A 207 20.36 -15.00 -33.80
C GLY A 207 19.42 -13.89 -33.36
N ASP A 208 18.19 -13.84 -33.89
CA ASP A 208 17.19 -12.83 -33.48
C ASP A 208 16.73 -13.07 -32.03
N HIS A 209 16.36 -11.95 -31.41
CA HIS A 209 15.79 -11.86 -30.09
C HIS A 209 14.37 -11.36 -30.17
N VAL A 210 13.43 -12.04 -29.53
CA VAL A 210 12.04 -11.63 -29.47
C VAL A 210 11.58 -11.56 -28.03
N THR A 211 11.06 -10.39 -27.64
CA THR A 211 10.53 -10.17 -26.29
C THR A 211 9.10 -10.68 -26.19
N VAL A 212 8.83 -11.48 -25.17
CA VAL A 212 7.50 -12.00 -24.81
C VAL A 212 7.14 -11.46 -23.43
N ASN A 213 6.01 -10.77 -23.33
CA ASN A 213 5.45 -10.35 -22.06
C ASN A 213 4.59 -11.47 -21.46
N VAL A 214 4.85 -11.86 -20.20
CA VAL A 214 4.11 -12.89 -19.50
C VAL A 214 3.46 -12.30 -18.26
N VAL A 215 2.13 -12.29 -18.25
CA VAL A 215 1.33 -11.70 -17.19
C VAL A 215 0.60 -12.78 -16.40
N ALA A 216 0.75 -12.73 -15.08
CA ALA A 216 -0.01 -13.56 -14.16
C ALA A 216 -1.35 -12.89 -13.80
N SER A 217 -2.37 -13.68 -13.58
CA SER A 217 -3.68 -13.24 -13.09
C SER A 217 -4.04 -14.04 -11.81
N PRO A 218 -4.67 -13.42 -10.81
CA PRO A 218 -5.03 -11.99 -10.76
C PRO A 218 -3.80 -11.09 -10.65
N ASN A 219 -3.98 -9.80 -10.90
CA ASN A 219 -2.90 -8.81 -10.73
C ASN A 219 -2.38 -8.88 -9.28
N GLY A 220 -1.06 -8.78 -9.07
CA GLY A 220 -0.43 -8.96 -7.76
C GLY A 220 -0.23 -10.43 -7.35
N ALA A 221 -0.57 -11.41 -8.20
CA ALA A 221 -0.31 -12.81 -7.89
C ALA A 221 1.20 -13.06 -7.68
N THR A 222 1.53 -13.68 -6.54
CA THR A 222 2.90 -14.00 -6.15
C THR A 222 3.23 -15.43 -6.56
N GLY A 223 3.93 -15.60 -7.63
CA GLY A 223 4.38 -16.91 -8.10
C GLY A 223 5.59 -16.76 -8.97
N THR A 224 6.64 -17.54 -8.71
CA THR A 224 7.80 -17.58 -9.60
C THR A 224 7.37 -18.15 -10.94
N ILE A 225 7.51 -17.37 -12.00
CA ILE A 225 7.30 -17.84 -13.38
C ILE A 225 8.62 -18.46 -13.86
N THR A 226 8.51 -19.63 -14.44
CA THR A 226 9.66 -20.34 -15.05
C THR A 226 9.35 -20.60 -16.52
N ALA A 227 10.37 -20.50 -17.37
CA ALA A 227 10.26 -20.82 -18.79
C ALA A 227 10.97 -22.15 -19.09
N THR A 228 10.34 -22.98 -19.89
CA THR A 228 10.94 -24.22 -20.41
C THR A 228 10.80 -24.24 -21.92
N VAL A 229 11.94 -24.34 -22.61
CA VAL A 229 11.97 -24.51 -24.06
C VAL A 229 11.98 -26.01 -24.35
N ALA A 230 11.01 -26.49 -25.13
CA ALA A 230 10.92 -27.94 -25.47
C ALA A 230 12.12 -28.38 -26.31
N GLU A 231 12.53 -27.53 -27.27
CA GLU A 231 13.68 -27.79 -28.15
C GLU A 231 14.84 -26.85 -27.79
N THR A 232 15.59 -27.15 -26.75
CA THR A 232 16.66 -26.30 -26.19
C THR A 232 17.80 -26.01 -27.17
N ALA A 233 17.99 -26.87 -28.21
CA ALA A 233 18.93 -26.61 -29.27
C ALA A 233 18.49 -25.46 -30.22
N LYS A 234 17.18 -25.21 -30.32
CA LYS A 234 16.62 -24.24 -31.29
C LYS A 234 16.40 -22.86 -30.71
N ALA A 235 16.11 -22.75 -29.40
CA ALA A 235 15.91 -21.48 -28.74
C ALA A 235 16.33 -21.50 -27.27
N VAL A 236 16.54 -20.33 -26.72
CA VAL A 236 16.76 -20.09 -25.26
C VAL A 236 15.82 -18.99 -24.82
N ALA A 237 15.23 -19.14 -23.64
CA ALA A 237 14.43 -18.15 -22.96
C ALA A 237 15.21 -17.60 -21.77
N THR A 238 15.30 -16.27 -21.65
CA THR A 238 15.97 -15.56 -20.57
C THR A 238 14.99 -14.62 -19.90
N ASP A 239 14.89 -14.67 -18.58
CA ASP A 239 14.07 -13.76 -17.79
C ASP A 239 14.76 -12.39 -17.68
N ASN A 240 14.04 -11.31 -18.02
CA ASN A 240 14.52 -9.93 -17.88
C ASN A 240 14.25 -9.33 -16.49
N GLY A 241 13.46 -10.02 -15.63
CA GLY A 241 13.14 -9.60 -14.26
C GLY A 241 12.02 -8.56 -14.16
N ASP A 242 11.41 -8.17 -15.27
CA ASP A 242 10.33 -7.16 -15.36
C ASP A 242 8.99 -7.75 -15.87
N GLY A 243 8.86 -9.08 -15.86
CA GLY A 243 7.71 -9.78 -16.44
C GLY A 243 7.84 -10.04 -17.93
N THR A 244 8.93 -9.62 -18.56
CA THR A 244 9.25 -9.92 -19.94
C THR A 244 10.34 -10.99 -20.05
N TRP A 245 10.30 -11.72 -21.13
CA TRP A 245 11.25 -12.80 -21.42
C TRP A 245 11.83 -12.57 -22.81
N ASP A 246 13.15 -12.71 -22.91
CA ASP A 246 13.87 -12.66 -24.19
C ASP A 246 14.02 -14.08 -24.76
N ILE A 247 13.53 -14.30 -25.96
CA ILE A 247 13.62 -15.58 -26.67
C ILE A 247 14.62 -15.43 -27.81
N GLN A 248 15.79 -16.03 -27.68
CA GLN A 248 16.83 -16.06 -28.72
C GLN A 248 16.74 -17.33 -29.55
N PHE A 249 16.68 -17.19 -30.87
CA PHE A 249 16.70 -18.31 -31.82
C PHE A 249 18.14 -18.77 -32.11
N LYS A 250 18.41 -20.10 -31.99
CA LYS A 250 19.74 -20.67 -32.18
C LYS A 250 19.86 -21.58 -33.40
N GLN A 251 18.77 -22.20 -33.79
CA GLN A 251 18.71 -23.11 -34.97
C GLN A 251 17.35 -22.96 -35.66
N THR A 252 17.31 -23.33 -36.93
CA THR A 252 16.06 -23.34 -37.69
C THR A 252 15.09 -24.41 -37.19
N GLY A 253 13.81 -24.08 -37.31
CA GLY A 253 12.70 -24.97 -37.03
C GLY A 253 11.69 -24.41 -36.04
N SER A 254 10.66 -25.18 -35.81
CA SER A 254 9.57 -24.82 -34.91
C SER A 254 9.78 -25.45 -33.53
N GLY A 255 9.19 -24.84 -32.52
CA GLY A 255 9.16 -25.33 -31.16
C GLY A 255 8.21 -24.56 -30.26
N THR A 256 8.30 -24.81 -28.96
CA THR A 256 7.46 -24.16 -27.96
C THR A 256 8.26 -23.71 -26.75
N VAL A 257 7.86 -22.59 -26.18
CA VAL A 257 8.29 -22.12 -24.86
C VAL A 257 7.08 -22.21 -23.94
N THR A 258 7.19 -22.99 -22.88
CA THR A 258 6.15 -23.12 -21.86
C THR A 258 6.53 -22.27 -20.65
N PHE A 259 5.68 -21.32 -20.28
CA PHE A 259 5.79 -20.54 -19.06
C PHE A 259 4.89 -21.16 -18.00
N LYS A 260 5.42 -21.34 -16.79
CA LYS A 260 4.72 -22.04 -15.71
C LYS A 260 4.88 -21.31 -14.38
N ALA A 261 3.76 -21.18 -13.65
CA ALA A 261 3.73 -20.74 -12.26
C ALA A 261 2.87 -21.72 -11.43
N GLY A 262 3.51 -22.52 -10.57
CA GLY A 262 2.83 -23.60 -9.87
C GLY A 262 2.20 -24.63 -10.83
N ALA A 263 0.87 -24.78 -10.77
CA ALA A 263 0.11 -25.68 -11.64
C ALA A 263 -0.35 -25.01 -12.95
N VAL A 264 -0.27 -23.69 -13.05
CA VAL A 264 -0.78 -22.90 -14.18
C VAL A 264 0.32 -22.74 -15.23
N GLN A 265 -0.04 -22.85 -16.49
CA GLN A 265 0.91 -22.70 -17.60
C GLN A 265 0.29 -22.03 -18.83
N THR A 266 1.16 -21.39 -19.62
CA THR A 266 0.84 -20.87 -20.97
C THR A 266 1.96 -21.24 -21.93
N VAL A 267 1.65 -21.27 -23.23
CA VAL A 267 2.59 -21.74 -24.25
C VAL A 267 2.72 -20.71 -25.37
N VAL A 268 3.94 -20.38 -25.70
CA VAL A 268 4.30 -19.58 -26.88
C VAL A 268 4.91 -20.51 -27.94
N LYS A 269 4.40 -20.42 -29.15
CA LYS A 269 4.94 -21.17 -30.30
C LYS A 269 5.97 -20.32 -31.04
N PHE A 270 7.08 -20.89 -31.41
CA PHE A 270 8.08 -20.22 -32.21
C PHE A 270 8.38 -20.95 -33.52
N ASN A 271 8.80 -20.17 -34.51
CA ASN A 271 9.31 -20.68 -35.77
C ASN A 271 10.50 -19.83 -36.22
N SER A 272 11.68 -20.45 -36.34
CA SER A 272 12.91 -19.81 -36.75
C SER A 272 13.36 -20.29 -38.12
N ALA A 273 13.85 -19.37 -38.94
CA ALA A 273 14.34 -19.61 -40.29
C ALA A 273 15.82 -19.20 -40.41
N ASN A 274 16.47 -19.61 -41.49
CA ASN A 274 17.78 -19.04 -41.82
C ASN A 274 17.61 -17.57 -42.19
N GLU A 275 18.60 -16.76 -41.89
CA GLU A 275 18.70 -15.40 -42.40
C GLU A 275 18.64 -15.46 -43.92
N GLN A 276 17.70 -14.75 -44.52
CA GLN A 276 17.70 -14.62 -46.00
C GLN A 276 18.89 -13.71 -46.37
N ALA A 277 19.83 -14.28 -47.13
CA ALA A 277 20.98 -13.58 -47.67
C ALA A 277 20.58 -12.52 -48.69
#